data_7b7c44dcc81189c1080a8fff29d2d186
#
_entry.id   7b7c44dcc81189c1080a8fff29d2d186
#
_cell.length_a   1.000
_cell.length_b   1.000
_cell.length_c   1.000
_cell.angle_alpha   90.00
_cell.angle_beta   90.00
_cell.angle_gamma   90.00
#
_symmetry.space_group_name_H-M   'P 1'
#
loop_
_entity.id
_entity.type
_entity.pdbx_description
1 polymer ?
#
loop_
_entity_poly.entity_id
_entity_poly.type
_entity_poly.pdbx_seq_one_letter_code
_entity_poly.pdbx_strand_id
1 'polypeptide(L)'
;CMEDEVICSFMNQTIYDEIIPTLDLSKEELENILEENSDEPYADILAKNIYSFIRSGMEVETTGQLYKIIDKTLNFIEDKNRKDLVNKTAARVFQALRIEVNQEFEVLHEFVEKLPKILNPGGKVAILTFHSGEDRIVKKAFKEMKNSGIYDDVCRNVIRPSKEECHRNSRAKSTKMRWAIKAK
;
A
#
# COMPACT_ATOMS: atom_id res chain seq x y z
N CYS A 1 -21.44 4.06 -0.34
CA CYS A 1 -21.77 4.37 1.06
C CYS A 1 -21.36 3.28 2.06
N MET A 2 -21.48 2.00 1.74
CA MET A 2 -21.04 0.92 2.67
C MET A 2 -19.56 0.57 2.57
N GLU A 3 -18.88 0.90 1.48
CA GLU A 3 -17.44 0.67 1.32
C GLU A 3 -16.60 1.64 2.16
N ASP A 4 -17.09 2.85 2.37
CA ASP A 4 -16.41 3.88 3.18
C ASP A 4 -16.42 3.55 4.68
N GLU A 5 -17.48 2.91 5.19
CA GLU A 5 -17.59 2.54 6.62
C GLU A 5 -16.68 1.37 6.99
N VAL A 6 -16.44 0.41 6.09
CA VAL A 6 -15.58 -0.75 6.37
C VAL A 6 -14.11 -0.35 6.36
N ILE A 7 -13.70 0.52 5.45
CA ILE A 7 -12.34 1.09 5.44
C ILE A 7 -12.13 1.95 6.69
N CYS A 8 -13.09 2.80 7.05
CA CYS A 8 -13.06 3.59 8.28
C CYS A 8 -13.02 2.72 9.55
N SER A 9 -13.75 1.63 9.63
CA SER A 9 -13.82 0.81 10.84
C SER A 9 -12.53 0.06 11.16
N PHE A 10 -11.85 -0.48 10.13
CA PHE A 10 -10.54 -1.14 10.33
C PHE A 10 -9.41 -0.13 10.57
N MET A 11 -9.48 1.03 9.94
CA MET A 11 -8.47 2.09 10.09
C MET A 11 -8.62 2.87 11.40
N ASN A 12 -9.81 2.98 11.95
CA ASN A 12 -10.05 3.78 13.16
C ASN A 12 -9.32 3.26 14.41
N GLN A 13 -9.12 1.94 14.56
CA GLN A 13 -8.47 1.39 15.76
C GLN A 13 -6.94 1.51 15.69
N THR A 14 -6.35 1.22 14.54
CA THR A 14 -4.88 1.23 14.34
C THR A 14 -4.35 2.66 14.16
N ILE A 15 -5.14 3.54 13.56
CA ILE A 15 -4.76 4.95 13.35
C ILE A 15 -4.67 5.70 14.69
N TYR A 16 -5.50 5.37 15.67
CA TYR A 16 -5.53 6.07 16.95
C TYR A 16 -4.26 5.85 17.79
N ASP A 17 -3.73 4.64 17.80
CA ASP A 17 -2.64 4.28 18.72
C ASP A 17 -1.24 4.45 18.10
N GLU A 18 -1.11 4.54 16.77
CA GLU A 18 0.18 4.40 16.09
C GLU A 18 0.48 5.48 15.02
N ILE A 19 -0.51 6.17 14.46
CA ILE A 19 -0.22 7.26 13.50
C ILE A 19 0.26 8.53 14.19
N ILE A 20 -0.13 8.78 15.44
CA ILE A 20 0.32 9.95 16.19
C ILE A 20 1.84 9.94 16.42
N PRO A 21 2.49 8.80 16.74
CA PRO A 21 3.95 8.73 16.75
C PRO A 21 4.61 8.90 15.37
N THR A 22 3.95 8.49 14.29
CA THR A 22 4.44 8.71 12.91
C THR A 22 4.43 10.19 12.51
N LEU A 23 3.78 11.05 13.26
CA LEU A 23 3.71 12.49 13.02
C LEU A 23 4.87 13.28 13.63
N ASP A 24 5.78 12.63 14.37
CA ASP A 24 7.09 13.19 14.73
C ASP A 24 8.10 13.11 13.57
N LEU A 25 7.66 12.61 12.40
CA LEU A 25 8.44 12.57 11.18
C LEU A 25 8.75 13.98 10.67
N SER A 26 9.92 14.13 10.07
CA SER A 26 10.23 15.32 9.27
C SER A 26 9.33 15.37 8.03
N LYS A 27 9.25 16.55 7.41
CA LYS A 27 8.53 16.71 6.15
C LYS A 27 9.05 15.76 5.07
N GLU A 28 10.37 15.61 5.00
CA GLU A 28 11.07 14.78 4.03
C GLU A 28 10.77 13.28 4.22
N GLU A 29 10.71 12.83 5.46
CA GLU A 29 10.33 11.44 5.77
C GLU A 29 8.88 11.16 5.38
N LEU A 30 7.96 12.07 5.69
CA LEU A 30 6.56 11.92 5.29
C LEU A 30 6.38 11.92 3.77
N GLU A 31 7.11 12.77 3.04
CA GLU A 31 7.13 12.80 1.58
C GLU A 31 7.58 11.46 1.01
N ASN A 32 8.71 10.91 1.51
CA ASN A 32 9.22 9.60 1.10
C ASN A 32 8.21 8.47 1.36
N ILE A 33 7.57 8.46 2.52
CA ILE A 33 6.53 7.47 2.85
C ILE A 33 5.37 7.52 1.84
N LEU A 34 4.91 8.70 1.48
CA LEU A 34 3.81 8.88 0.52
C LEU A 34 4.22 8.44 -0.90
N GLU A 35 5.45 8.72 -1.30
CA GLU A 35 5.98 8.30 -2.61
C GLU A 35 6.22 6.80 -2.67
N GLU A 36 7.00 6.25 -1.74
CA GLU A 36 7.45 4.86 -1.79
C GLU A 36 6.33 3.85 -1.53
N ASN A 37 5.45 4.14 -0.56
CA ASN A 37 4.41 3.20 -0.14
C ASN A 37 3.14 3.26 -1.03
N SER A 38 2.87 4.39 -1.70
CA SER A 38 1.63 4.52 -2.46
C SER A 38 1.73 5.16 -3.84
N ASP A 39 2.93 5.48 -4.32
CA ASP A 39 3.15 6.20 -5.58
C ASP A 39 2.28 7.49 -5.66
N GLU A 40 2.16 8.26 -4.55
CA GLU A 40 1.29 9.46 -4.47
C GLU A 40 1.86 10.63 -5.28
N PRO A 41 1.17 11.11 -6.34
CA PRO A 41 1.69 12.16 -7.21
C PRO A 41 1.83 13.53 -6.55
N TYR A 42 1.15 13.76 -5.44
CA TYR A 42 1.13 15.04 -4.70
C TYR A 42 1.86 14.91 -3.36
N ALA A 43 2.80 13.97 -3.22
CA ALA A 43 3.48 13.67 -1.96
C ALA A 43 4.15 14.89 -1.35
N ASP A 44 4.86 15.69 -2.14
CA ASP A 44 5.57 16.90 -1.72
C ASP A 44 4.67 17.95 -1.06
N ILE A 45 3.56 18.29 -1.73
CA ILE A 45 2.62 19.31 -1.24
C ILE A 45 1.76 18.78 -0.09
N LEU A 46 1.42 17.49 -0.09
CA LEU A 46 0.70 16.84 1.01
C LEU A 46 1.56 16.77 2.25
N ALA A 47 2.80 16.29 2.15
CA ALA A 47 3.74 16.22 3.26
C ALA A 47 3.99 17.60 3.88
N LYS A 48 4.22 18.62 3.04
CA LYS A 48 4.38 20.00 3.49
C LYS A 48 3.18 20.51 4.28
N ASN A 49 1.97 20.29 3.78
CA ASN A 49 0.76 20.83 4.42
C ASN A 49 0.37 20.03 5.66
N ILE A 50 0.49 18.71 5.65
CA ILE A 50 0.26 17.86 6.82
C ILE A 50 1.26 18.23 7.94
N TYR A 51 2.56 18.32 7.61
CA TYR A 51 3.60 18.71 8.54
C TYR A 51 3.36 20.11 9.13
N SER A 52 3.02 21.09 8.29
CA SER A 52 2.73 22.45 8.73
C SER A 52 1.50 22.51 9.65
N PHE A 53 0.49 21.70 9.37
CA PHE A 53 -0.71 21.61 10.20
C PHE A 53 -0.39 21.10 11.60
N ILE A 54 0.39 20.03 11.69
CA ILE A 54 0.82 19.44 12.96
C ILE A 54 1.70 20.41 13.75
N ARG A 55 2.66 21.07 13.09
CA ARG A 55 3.54 22.06 13.72
C ARG A 55 2.81 23.31 14.23
N SER A 56 1.62 23.60 13.70
CA SER A 56 0.77 24.68 14.23
C SER A 56 0.07 24.35 15.56
N GLY A 57 0.36 23.18 16.15
CA GLY A 57 -0.23 22.70 17.40
C GLY A 57 -1.64 22.12 17.24
N MET A 58 -2.04 21.82 15.99
CA MET A 58 -3.31 21.16 15.71
C MET A 58 -3.09 19.65 15.66
N GLU A 59 -3.78 18.92 16.50
CA GLU A 59 -3.73 17.47 16.53
C GLU A 59 -4.56 16.85 15.40
N VAL A 60 -4.01 15.82 14.75
CA VAL A 60 -4.69 15.02 13.74
C VAL A 60 -5.13 13.72 14.40
N GLU A 61 -6.23 13.76 15.10
CA GLU A 61 -6.74 12.62 15.89
C GLU A 61 -7.66 11.68 15.09
N THR A 62 -8.17 12.11 13.95
CA THR A 62 -9.16 11.35 13.20
C THR A 62 -8.85 11.30 11.70
N THR A 63 -9.29 10.21 11.04
CA THR A 63 -9.24 10.10 9.57
C THR A 63 -9.96 11.26 8.89
N GLY A 64 -11.05 11.74 9.48
CA GLY A 64 -11.80 12.88 8.94
C GLY A 64 -11.03 14.20 8.99
N GLN A 65 -10.17 14.41 10.00
CA GLN A 65 -9.28 15.58 10.07
C GLN A 65 -8.19 15.50 8.99
N LEU A 66 -7.54 14.34 8.83
CA LEU A 66 -6.55 14.12 7.77
C LEU A 66 -7.18 14.29 6.38
N TYR A 67 -8.38 13.73 6.16
CA TYR A 67 -9.11 13.92 4.90
C TYR A 67 -9.36 15.41 4.60
N LYS A 68 -9.73 16.22 5.60
CA LYS A 68 -9.93 17.67 5.42
C LYS A 68 -8.64 18.41 5.07
N ILE A 69 -7.49 17.96 5.60
CA ILE A 69 -6.19 18.53 5.23
C ILE A 69 -5.88 18.21 3.77
N ILE A 70 -6.09 16.97 3.34
CA ILE A 70 -5.91 16.54 1.95
C ILE A 70 -6.82 17.33 1.02
N ASP A 71 -8.11 17.45 1.35
CA ASP A 71 -9.08 18.20 0.55
C ASP A 71 -8.69 19.68 0.42
N LYS A 72 -8.27 20.32 1.51
CA LYS A 72 -7.76 21.70 1.48
C LYS A 72 -6.47 21.84 0.69
N THR A 73 -5.55 20.88 0.79
CA THR A 73 -4.28 20.87 0.07
C THR A 73 -4.50 20.87 -1.44
N LEU A 74 -5.50 20.13 -1.91
CA LEU A 74 -5.83 19.98 -3.31
C LEU A 74 -6.87 20.99 -3.83
N ASN A 75 -7.13 22.07 -3.11
CA ASN A 75 -8.15 23.06 -3.50
C ASN A 75 -7.79 23.88 -4.75
N PHE A 76 -6.49 23.89 -5.13
CA PHE A 76 -6.02 24.53 -6.35
C PHE A 76 -6.41 23.79 -7.63
N ILE A 77 -6.92 22.56 -7.51
CA ILE A 77 -7.32 21.74 -8.65
C ILE A 77 -8.76 22.08 -9.02
N GLU A 78 -8.91 22.81 -10.13
CA GLU A 78 -10.20 23.13 -10.71
C GLU A 78 -10.63 22.03 -11.71
N ASP A 79 -11.07 20.89 -11.23
CA ASP A 79 -11.58 19.79 -12.06
C ASP A 79 -13.00 19.40 -11.63
N LYS A 80 -13.85 19.08 -12.62
CA LYS A 80 -15.19 18.55 -12.37
C LYS A 80 -15.16 17.25 -11.55
N ASN A 81 -14.05 16.49 -11.62
CA ASN A 81 -13.81 15.25 -10.90
C ASN A 81 -12.99 15.45 -9.62
N ARG A 82 -12.84 16.70 -9.12
CA ARG A 82 -12.03 17.00 -7.94
C ARG A 82 -12.34 16.09 -6.75
N LYS A 83 -13.62 15.82 -6.49
CA LYS A 83 -14.02 14.93 -5.39
C LYS A 83 -13.46 13.51 -5.53
N ASP A 84 -13.50 12.96 -6.74
CA ASP A 84 -12.92 11.62 -7.01
C ASP A 84 -11.40 11.63 -6.87
N LEU A 85 -10.75 12.71 -7.27
CA LEU A 85 -9.31 12.87 -7.10
C LEU A 85 -8.94 12.94 -5.63
N VAL A 86 -9.62 13.76 -4.83
CA VAL A 86 -9.42 13.84 -3.38
C VAL A 86 -9.62 12.48 -2.71
N ASN A 87 -10.68 11.75 -3.07
CA ASN A 87 -10.91 10.42 -2.53
C ASN A 87 -9.78 9.43 -2.89
N LYS A 88 -9.30 9.45 -4.13
CA LYS A 88 -8.19 8.59 -4.56
C LYS A 88 -6.88 8.96 -3.85
N THR A 89 -6.59 10.24 -3.71
CA THR A 89 -5.43 10.73 -2.96
C THR A 89 -5.54 10.35 -1.49
N ALA A 90 -6.69 10.55 -0.85
CA ALA A 90 -6.90 10.13 0.53
C ALA A 90 -6.66 8.62 0.71
N ALA A 91 -7.21 7.79 -0.20
CA ALA A 91 -6.99 6.35 -0.15
C ALA A 91 -5.49 5.98 -0.25
N ARG A 92 -4.70 6.67 -1.10
CA ARG A 92 -3.25 6.45 -1.20
C ARG A 92 -2.50 6.93 0.05
N VAL A 93 -2.84 8.10 0.58
CA VAL A 93 -2.25 8.61 1.84
C VAL A 93 -2.51 7.63 2.98
N PHE A 94 -3.74 7.19 3.17
CA PHE A 94 -4.07 6.21 4.20
C PHE A 94 -3.36 4.87 3.98
N GLN A 95 -3.25 4.41 2.73
CA GLN A 95 -2.49 3.20 2.41
C GLN A 95 -1.02 3.36 2.77
N ALA A 96 -0.39 4.48 2.43
CA ALA A 96 1.02 4.74 2.70
C ALA A 96 1.32 4.72 4.21
N LEU A 97 0.50 5.41 4.99
CA LEU A 97 0.65 5.45 6.45
C LEU A 97 0.40 4.08 7.09
N ARG A 98 -0.57 3.32 6.62
CA ARG A 98 -0.83 1.96 7.11
C ARG A 98 0.34 1.02 6.86
N ILE A 99 0.92 1.09 5.65
CA ILE A 99 2.08 0.27 5.27
C ILE A 99 3.25 0.58 6.21
N GLU A 100 3.50 1.87 6.47
CA GLU A 100 4.59 2.32 7.33
C GLU A 100 4.42 1.82 8.77
N VAL A 101 3.27 2.09 9.37
CA VAL A 101 2.97 1.71 10.75
C VAL A 101 3.06 0.20 10.96
N ASN A 102 2.53 -0.58 10.03
CA ASN A 102 2.51 -2.04 10.12
C ASN A 102 3.81 -2.68 9.59
N GLN A 103 4.76 -1.90 9.05
CA GLN A 103 5.96 -2.42 8.39
C GLN A 103 5.63 -3.50 7.34
N GLU A 104 4.56 -3.28 6.57
CA GLU A 104 3.99 -4.32 5.68
C GLU A 104 5.00 -4.78 4.62
N PHE A 105 5.84 -3.88 4.11
CA PHE A 105 6.84 -4.20 3.11
C PHE A 105 8.02 -4.99 3.70
N GLU A 106 8.47 -4.63 4.89
CA GLU A 106 9.54 -5.32 5.62
C GLU A 106 9.12 -6.76 5.94
N VAL A 107 7.91 -6.90 6.48
CA VAL A 107 7.32 -8.22 6.79
C VAL A 107 7.18 -9.07 5.52
N LEU A 108 6.73 -8.47 4.40
CA LEU A 108 6.62 -9.17 3.13
C LEU A 108 7.99 -9.58 2.57
N HIS A 109 9.00 -8.72 2.65
CA HIS A 109 10.38 -9.03 2.27
C HIS A 109 10.91 -10.22 3.05
N GLU A 110 10.83 -10.16 4.38
CA GLU A 110 11.27 -11.24 5.26
C GLU A 110 10.54 -12.55 4.97
N PHE A 111 9.23 -12.50 4.77
CA PHE A 111 8.42 -13.66 4.42
C PHE A 111 8.90 -14.29 3.11
N VAL A 112 9.05 -13.51 2.05
CA VAL A 112 9.45 -14.02 0.73
C VAL A 112 10.86 -14.60 0.76
N GLU A 113 11.80 -14.01 1.50
CA GLU A 113 13.16 -14.51 1.68
C GLU A 113 13.22 -15.84 2.44
N LYS A 114 12.30 -16.06 3.38
CA LYS A 114 12.22 -17.29 4.16
C LYS A 114 11.50 -18.43 3.45
N LEU A 115 10.66 -18.13 2.45
CA LEU A 115 9.88 -19.15 1.72
C LEU A 115 10.69 -20.35 1.21
N PRO A 116 11.87 -20.18 0.58
CA PRO A 116 12.64 -21.32 0.09
C PRO A 116 13.06 -22.29 1.19
N LYS A 117 13.19 -21.83 2.43
CA LYS A 117 13.62 -22.67 3.56
C LYS A 117 12.53 -23.64 4.03
N ILE A 118 11.26 -23.25 3.85
CA ILE A 118 10.09 -24.02 4.30
C ILE A 118 9.44 -24.85 3.19
N LEU A 119 9.73 -24.54 1.93
CA LEU A 119 9.24 -25.32 0.81
C LEU A 119 10.08 -26.60 0.60
N ASN A 120 9.44 -27.72 0.36
CA ASN A 120 10.11 -28.94 -0.08
C ASN A 120 10.67 -28.77 -1.50
N PRO A 121 11.72 -29.54 -1.91
CA PRO A 121 12.16 -29.58 -3.30
C PRO A 121 10.97 -29.88 -4.24
N GLY A 122 10.83 -29.08 -5.31
CA GLY A 122 9.68 -29.12 -6.21
C GLY A 122 8.38 -28.54 -5.65
N GLY A 123 8.39 -28.03 -4.41
CA GLY A 123 7.25 -27.36 -3.78
C GLY A 123 6.83 -26.11 -4.53
N LYS A 124 5.54 -25.81 -4.49
CA LYS A 124 4.93 -24.65 -5.19
C LYS A 124 4.44 -23.64 -4.18
N VAL A 125 4.61 -22.37 -4.49
CA VAL A 125 4.06 -21.25 -3.75
C VAL A 125 3.29 -20.34 -4.68
N ALA A 126 2.16 -19.80 -4.20
CA ALA A 126 1.42 -18.75 -4.88
C ALA A 126 1.13 -17.62 -3.88
N ILE A 127 1.39 -16.39 -4.29
CA ILE A 127 1.18 -15.19 -3.47
C ILE A 127 0.18 -14.29 -4.17
N LEU A 128 -0.84 -13.87 -3.43
CA LEU A 128 -1.80 -12.86 -3.85
C LEU A 128 -1.38 -11.52 -3.25
N THR A 129 -1.34 -10.50 -4.10
CA THR A 129 -1.05 -9.11 -3.71
C THR A 129 -2.20 -8.22 -4.16
N PHE A 130 -2.46 -7.13 -3.44
CA PHE A 130 -3.61 -6.28 -3.67
C PHE A 130 -3.25 -4.90 -4.20
N HIS A 131 -1.98 -4.51 -4.12
CA HIS A 131 -1.49 -3.25 -4.68
C HIS A 131 -0.14 -3.41 -5.40
N SER A 132 0.31 -2.33 -6.07
CA SER A 132 1.52 -2.38 -6.92
C SER A 132 2.81 -2.55 -6.15
N GLY A 133 2.91 -2.00 -4.94
CA GLY A 133 4.08 -2.11 -4.08
C GLY A 133 4.37 -3.55 -3.70
N GLU A 134 3.39 -4.27 -3.14
CA GLU A 134 3.51 -5.70 -2.81
C GLU A 134 3.90 -6.53 -4.04
N ASP A 135 3.24 -6.31 -5.18
CA ASP A 135 3.53 -7.05 -6.42
C ASP A 135 4.97 -6.81 -6.91
N ARG A 136 5.51 -5.59 -6.73
CA ARG A 136 6.91 -5.27 -7.05
C ARG A 136 7.89 -6.11 -6.22
N ILE A 137 7.65 -6.20 -4.92
CA ILE A 137 8.47 -6.98 -3.98
C ILE A 137 8.49 -8.46 -4.38
N VAL A 138 7.31 -9.08 -4.50
CA VAL A 138 7.19 -10.49 -4.86
C VAL A 138 7.80 -10.78 -6.24
N LYS A 139 7.54 -9.92 -7.23
CA LYS A 139 8.10 -10.05 -8.58
C LYS A 139 9.62 -10.03 -8.57
N LYS A 140 10.21 -9.07 -7.85
CA LYS A 140 11.67 -8.90 -7.77
C LYS A 140 12.29 -10.11 -7.10
N ALA A 141 11.80 -10.50 -5.93
CA ALA A 141 12.32 -11.63 -5.17
C ALA A 141 12.23 -12.96 -5.95
N PHE A 142 11.09 -13.27 -6.55
CA PHE A 142 10.95 -14.49 -7.35
C PHE A 142 11.90 -14.50 -8.54
N LYS A 143 12.10 -13.36 -9.22
CA LYS A 143 13.05 -13.24 -10.32
C LYS A 143 14.49 -13.46 -9.88
N GLU A 144 14.91 -12.86 -8.77
CA GLU A 144 16.25 -13.01 -8.20
C GLU A 144 16.52 -14.45 -7.76
N MET A 145 15.56 -15.08 -7.07
CA MET A 145 15.65 -16.46 -6.63
C MET A 145 15.66 -17.48 -7.81
N LYS A 146 14.97 -17.17 -8.91
CA LYS A 146 15.09 -17.96 -10.14
C LYS A 146 16.49 -17.83 -10.75
N ASN A 147 17.02 -16.61 -10.83
CA ASN A 147 18.35 -16.37 -11.37
C ASN A 147 19.46 -17.04 -10.57
N SER A 148 19.27 -17.18 -9.25
CA SER A 148 20.20 -17.89 -8.35
C SER A 148 19.96 -19.40 -8.27
N GLY A 149 19.01 -19.95 -9.02
CA GLY A 149 18.72 -21.37 -9.05
C GLY A 149 17.94 -21.91 -7.83
N ILE A 150 17.43 -21.04 -6.97
CA ILE A 150 16.58 -21.42 -5.83
C ILE A 150 15.20 -21.87 -6.31
N TYR A 151 14.67 -21.20 -7.33
CA TYR A 151 13.44 -21.61 -8.01
C TYR A 151 13.73 -22.07 -9.43
N ASP A 152 13.17 -23.24 -9.81
CA ASP A 152 13.23 -23.77 -11.16
C ASP A 152 12.39 -22.96 -12.12
N ASP A 153 11.21 -22.54 -11.68
CA ASP A 153 10.32 -21.72 -12.50
C ASP A 153 9.52 -20.73 -11.67
N VAL A 154 9.19 -19.60 -12.31
CA VAL A 154 8.39 -18.52 -11.73
C VAL A 154 7.41 -17.98 -12.76
N CYS A 155 6.32 -17.45 -12.29
CA CYS A 155 5.32 -16.76 -13.10
C CYS A 155 5.94 -15.61 -13.89
N ARG A 156 5.99 -15.73 -15.23
CA ARG A 156 6.51 -14.67 -16.12
C ARG A 156 5.60 -13.46 -16.15
N ASN A 157 4.29 -13.72 -16.28
CA ASN A 157 3.26 -12.68 -16.32
C ASN A 157 2.38 -12.78 -15.08
N VAL A 158 1.98 -11.63 -14.54
CA VAL A 158 1.04 -11.60 -13.42
C VAL A 158 -0.30 -12.20 -13.85
N ILE A 159 -0.85 -13.06 -13.00
CA ILE A 159 -2.19 -13.60 -13.17
C ILE A 159 -3.17 -12.65 -12.51
N ARG A 160 -4.20 -12.25 -13.24
CA ARG A 160 -5.26 -11.36 -12.76
C ARG A 160 -6.60 -12.09 -12.67
N PRO A 161 -7.50 -11.61 -11.82
CA PRO A 161 -8.84 -12.19 -11.72
C PRO A 161 -9.60 -12.05 -13.03
N SER A 162 -10.53 -12.96 -13.27
CA SER A 162 -11.44 -12.88 -14.41
C SER A 162 -12.43 -11.71 -14.27
N LYS A 163 -13.05 -11.30 -15.37
CA LYS A 163 -14.11 -10.28 -15.33
C LYS A 163 -15.30 -10.73 -14.47
N GLU A 164 -15.61 -12.02 -14.51
CA GLU A 164 -16.68 -12.62 -13.74
C GLU A 164 -16.39 -12.58 -12.23
N GLU A 165 -15.15 -12.91 -11.83
CA GLU A 165 -14.70 -12.81 -10.46
C GLU A 165 -14.75 -11.35 -9.96
N CYS A 166 -14.27 -10.40 -10.75
CA CYS A 166 -14.36 -8.98 -10.42
C CYS A 166 -15.80 -8.45 -10.30
N HIS A 167 -16.75 -9.07 -11.02
CA HIS A 167 -18.15 -8.72 -10.92
C HIS A 167 -18.78 -9.25 -9.63
N ARG A 168 -18.43 -10.49 -9.24
CA ARG A 168 -18.90 -11.11 -7.99
C ARG A 168 -18.22 -10.52 -6.74
N ASN A 169 -16.94 -10.15 -6.87
CA ASN A 169 -16.13 -9.59 -5.79
C ASN A 169 -15.36 -8.36 -6.29
N SER A 170 -15.85 -7.17 -5.98
CA SER A 170 -15.24 -5.91 -6.40
C SER A 170 -13.81 -5.74 -5.88
N ARG A 171 -13.47 -6.32 -4.71
CA ARG A 171 -12.13 -6.28 -4.11
C ARG A 171 -11.10 -7.06 -4.93
N ALA A 172 -11.53 -8.02 -5.77
CA ALA A 172 -10.63 -8.77 -6.62
C ALA A 172 -9.98 -7.93 -7.74
N LYS A 173 -10.54 -6.76 -8.09
CA LYS A 173 -10.07 -5.93 -9.23
C LYS A 173 -8.59 -5.56 -9.17
N SER A 174 -8.06 -5.30 -7.98
CA SER A 174 -6.66 -4.94 -7.76
C SER A 174 -5.74 -6.15 -7.59
N THR A 175 -6.32 -7.35 -7.37
CA THR A 175 -5.57 -8.56 -7.04
C THR A 175 -4.64 -8.99 -8.18
N LYS A 176 -3.44 -9.40 -7.79
CA LYS A 176 -2.41 -9.96 -8.65
C LYS A 176 -1.89 -11.24 -8.01
N MET A 177 -1.74 -12.31 -8.78
CA MET A 177 -1.17 -13.56 -8.30
C MET A 177 0.14 -13.84 -9.02
N ARG A 178 1.15 -14.22 -8.23
CA ARG A 178 2.43 -14.75 -8.70
C ARG A 178 2.71 -16.09 -8.06
N TRP A 179 3.37 -16.97 -8.79
CA TRP A 179 3.76 -18.27 -8.31
C TRP A 179 5.23 -18.58 -8.61
N ALA A 180 5.80 -19.47 -7.82
CA ALA A 180 7.13 -20.02 -8.01
C ALA A 180 7.16 -21.52 -7.67
N ILE A 181 8.11 -22.24 -8.25
CA ILE A 181 8.38 -23.66 -8.00
C ILE A 181 9.82 -23.78 -7.53
N LYS A 182 10.01 -24.32 -6.32
CA LYS A 182 11.34 -24.55 -5.77
C LYS A 182 12.10 -25.60 -6.58
N ALA A 183 13.38 -25.38 -6.77
CA ALA A 183 14.28 -26.35 -7.41
C ALA A 183 14.28 -27.69 -6.66
N LYS A 184 14.51 -28.78 -7.42
CA LYS A 184 14.58 -30.15 -6.88
C LYS A 184 15.88 -30.39 -6.13
#